data_9dbe421e8b8c728d14cd12dd381ed89a
#
_entry.id   9dbe421e8b8c728d14cd12dd381ed89a
#
_cell.length_a   1.000
_cell.length_b   1.000
_cell.length_c   1.000
_cell.angle_alpha   90.00
_cell.angle_beta   90.00
_cell.angle_gamma   90.00
#
_symmetry.space_group_name_H-M   'P 1'
#
loop_
_entity.id
_entity.type
_entity.pdbx_description
1 polymer ?
#
loop_
_entity_poly.entity_id
_entity_poly.type
_entity_poly.pdbx_seq_one_letter_code
_entity_poly.pdbx_strand_id
1 'polypeptide(L)'
;MLSVNEALSYDKDAIGIGRKGTIDKPYILKAPFWTVDTLFYAIPREKVDLNFAFDIFQNIDWKKKDESTGVPSLSKTAINNIYVLAPKFEEQQVLGRFFSRIDNLITLHQRKQKQKSPPITASLVIYGSICFDCFMSVSNTS
;
A
#
# COMPACT_ATOMS: atom_id res chain seq x y z
N MET A 1 17.59 22.45 -6.07
CA MET A 1 16.47 22.46 -5.11
C MET A 1 15.16 22.49 -5.91
N LEU A 2 14.43 21.39 -5.94
CA LEU A 2 13.14 21.36 -6.63
C LEU A 2 12.11 22.02 -5.72
N SER A 3 11.59 23.17 -6.14
CA SER A 3 10.46 23.83 -5.48
C SER A 3 9.18 23.13 -5.93
N VAL A 4 8.54 22.37 -5.03
CA VAL A 4 7.24 21.80 -5.29
C VAL A 4 6.18 22.77 -4.79
N ASN A 5 5.51 23.43 -5.72
CA ASN A 5 4.52 24.45 -5.39
C ASN A 5 3.11 23.87 -5.19
N GLU A 6 2.90 22.59 -5.52
CA GLU A 6 1.60 21.94 -5.47
C GLU A 6 1.71 20.51 -4.95
N ALA A 7 0.81 20.12 -4.03
CA ALA A 7 0.68 18.74 -3.60
C ALA A 7 -0.10 17.91 -4.64
N LEU A 8 0.24 16.63 -4.77
CA LEU A 8 -0.49 15.67 -5.62
C LEU A 8 -1.85 15.31 -5.02
N SER A 9 -1.97 15.38 -3.72
CA SER A 9 -3.24 15.27 -3.00
C SER A 9 -3.21 16.19 -1.79
N TYR A 10 -4.28 16.95 -1.61
CA TYR A 10 -4.44 17.88 -0.49
C TYR A 10 -5.29 17.29 0.66
N ASP A 11 -6.19 16.37 0.35
CA ASP A 11 -7.26 15.91 1.25
C ASP A 11 -7.32 14.38 1.40
N LYS A 12 -6.69 13.62 0.50
CA LYS A 12 -6.77 12.16 0.50
C LYS A 12 -5.43 11.53 0.79
N ASP A 13 -5.40 10.66 1.77
CA ASP A 13 -4.27 9.78 2.04
C ASP A 13 -4.13 8.74 0.93
N ALA A 14 -2.92 8.24 0.71
CA ALA A 14 -2.61 7.25 -0.31
C ALA A 14 -1.66 6.17 0.22
N ILE A 15 -1.48 5.12 -0.58
CA ILE A 15 -0.46 4.11 -0.34
C ILE A 15 0.65 4.34 -1.36
N GLY A 16 1.86 4.58 -0.85
CA GLY A 16 3.07 4.70 -1.65
C GLY A 16 3.76 3.36 -1.81
N ILE A 17 4.28 3.10 -3.01
CA ILE A 17 5.11 1.93 -3.30
C ILE A 17 6.22 2.30 -4.28
N GLY A 18 7.43 1.81 -4.05
CA GLY A 18 8.56 2.08 -4.93
C GLY A 18 8.33 1.55 -6.35
N ARG A 19 8.61 2.38 -7.35
CA ARG A 19 8.62 2.00 -8.75
C ARG A 19 9.92 1.31 -9.14
N LYS A 20 11.06 1.74 -8.57
CA LYS A 20 12.40 1.19 -8.79
C LYS A 20 13.17 1.04 -7.49
N GLY A 21 13.97 0.00 -7.39
CA GLY A 21 14.81 -0.30 -6.23
C GLY A 21 14.04 -1.01 -5.14
N THR A 22 13.57 -0.31 -4.12
CA THR A 22 12.77 -0.90 -3.02
C THR A 22 11.31 -0.97 -3.41
N ILE A 23 10.90 -2.07 -4.04
CA ILE A 23 9.55 -2.30 -4.57
C ILE A 23 8.63 -3.06 -3.62
N ASP A 24 9.15 -3.55 -2.50
CA ASP A 24 8.47 -4.48 -1.58
C ASP A 24 8.09 -3.86 -0.22
N LYS A 25 8.16 -2.54 -0.10
CA LYS A 25 7.87 -1.82 1.16
C LYS A 25 6.82 -0.73 0.95
N PRO A 26 5.53 -1.08 0.87
CA PRO A 26 4.47 -0.08 0.81
C PRO A 26 4.38 0.69 2.14
N TYR A 27 3.92 1.95 2.06
CA TYR A 27 3.71 2.80 3.23
C TYR A 27 2.58 3.80 2.98
N ILE A 28 1.99 4.31 4.06
CA ILE A 28 0.90 5.29 3.98
C ILE A 28 1.48 6.70 3.78
N LEU A 29 1.01 7.38 2.75
CA LEU A 29 1.26 8.79 2.48
C LEU A 29 0.11 9.61 3.07
N LYS A 30 0.42 10.47 4.01
CA LYS A 30 -0.55 11.38 4.61
C LYS A 30 -0.71 12.64 3.79
N ALA A 31 -1.95 13.03 3.52
CA ALA A 31 -2.24 14.29 2.85
C ALA A 31 -1.91 15.51 3.75
N PRO A 32 -1.45 16.63 3.18
CA PRO A 32 -1.05 16.81 1.79
C PRO A 32 0.30 16.17 1.48
N PHE A 33 0.44 15.54 0.32
CA PHE A 33 1.71 14.90 -0.09
C PHE A 33 2.07 15.19 -1.55
N TRP A 34 3.34 14.99 -1.88
CA TRP A 34 3.88 14.91 -3.23
C TRP A 34 4.84 13.72 -3.31
N THR A 35 5.08 13.23 -4.51
CA THR A 35 6.00 12.11 -4.75
C THR A 35 6.94 12.41 -5.91
N VAL A 36 8.00 11.61 -6.00
CA VAL A 36 8.94 11.64 -7.12
C VAL A 36 8.59 10.54 -8.14
N ASP A 37 9.16 10.60 -9.33
CA ASP A 37 8.92 9.66 -10.44
C ASP A 37 9.32 8.20 -10.14
N THR A 38 10.11 7.97 -9.09
CA THR A 38 10.51 6.63 -8.62
C THR A 38 9.50 5.98 -7.68
N LEU A 39 8.36 6.63 -7.45
CA LEU A 39 7.30 6.18 -6.56
C LEU A 39 5.96 6.12 -7.28
N PHE A 40 5.23 5.03 -7.13
CA PHE A 40 3.80 4.99 -7.37
C PHE A 40 3.02 5.37 -6.12
N TYR A 41 1.89 6.01 -6.29
CA TYR A 41 0.92 6.22 -5.21
C TYR A 41 -0.45 5.74 -5.64
N ALA A 42 -1.17 5.12 -4.71
CA ALA A 42 -2.49 4.57 -4.94
C ALA A 42 -3.48 5.20 -3.95
N ILE A 43 -4.47 5.91 -4.49
CA ILE A 43 -5.55 6.51 -3.70
C ILE A 43 -6.73 5.53 -3.71
N PRO A 44 -7.27 5.15 -2.54
CA PRO A 44 -8.48 4.32 -2.48
C PRO A 44 -9.65 4.97 -3.20
N ARG A 45 -10.37 4.20 -4.01
CA ARG A 45 -11.63 4.64 -4.61
C ARG A 45 -12.74 4.68 -3.57
N GLU A 46 -13.91 5.19 -3.96
CA GLU A 46 -15.09 5.15 -3.10
C GLU A 46 -15.40 3.73 -2.60
N LYS A 47 -15.80 3.62 -1.35
CA LYS A 47 -16.09 2.33 -0.67
C LYS A 47 -14.89 1.39 -0.57
N VAL A 48 -13.68 1.95 -0.52
CA VAL A 48 -12.46 1.23 -0.19
C VAL A 48 -11.83 1.85 1.06
N ASP A 49 -11.65 1.06 2.10
CA ASP A 49 -11.00 1.51 3.33
C ASP A 49 -9.47 1.54 3.15
N LEU A 50 -8.83 2.64 3.54
CA LEU A 50 -7.38 2.85 3.35
C LEU A 50 -6.56 1.82 4.13
N ASN A 51 -6.91 1.54 5.39
CA ASN A 51 -6.15 0.61 6.22
C ASN A 51 -6.27 -0.80 5.68
N PHE A 52 -7.48 -1.23 5.29
CA PHE A 52 -7.72 -2.50 4.65
C PHE A 52 -6.93 -2.64 3.34
N ALA A 53 -6.94 -1.61 2.49
CA ALA A 53 -6.15 -1.59 1.25
C ALA A 53 -4.65 -1.67 1.54
N PHE A 54 -4.18 -0.99 2.58
CA PHE A 54 -2.78 -1.05 3.00
C PHE A 54 -2.37 -2.44 3.47
N ASP A 55 -3.22 -3.13 4.23
CA ASP A 55 -2.98 -4.52 4.63
C ASP A 55 -2.84 -5.43 3.39
N ILE A 56 -3.68 -5.22 2.36
CA ILE A 56 -3.53 -5.96 1.09
C ILE A 56 -2.19 -5.66 0.45
N PHE A 57 -1.78 -4.39 0.34
CA PHE A 57 -0.49 -4.00 -0.24
C PHE A 57 0.70 -4.66 0.48
N GLN A 58 0.64 -4.76 1.80
CA GLN A 58 1.68 -5.41 2.60
C GLN A 58 1.75 -6.93 2.36
N ASN A 59 0.64 -7.56 2.00
CA ASN A 59 0.55 -9.00 1.77
C ASN A 59 0.85 -9.43 0.33
N ILE A 60 0.95 -8.50 -0.62
CA ILE A 60 1.34 -8.80 -1.99
C ILE A 60 2.84 -9.12 -2.05
N ASP A 61 3.19 -10.22 -2.70
CA ASP A 61 4.58 -10.55 -3.02
C ASP A 61 5.05 -9.72 -4.23
N TRP A 62 5.44 -8.49 -3.95
CA TRP A 62 5.87 -7.53 -4.96
C TRP A 62 7.10 -7.98 -5.75
N LYS A 63 7.98 -8.79 -5.15
CA LYS A 63 9.17 -9.32 -5.83
C LYS A 63 8.81 -10.25 -6.98
N LYS A 64 7.70 -10.98 -6.85
CA LYS A 64 7.18 -11.78 -7.97
C LYS A 64 6.54 -10.95 -9.09
N LYS A 65 6.29 -9.67 -8.86
CA LYS A 65 5.78 -8.72 -9.86
C LYS A 65 6.88 -7.90 -10.52
N ASP A 66 8.14 -8.15 -10.15
CA ASP A 66 9.29 -7.51 -10.77
C ASP A 66 9.43 -7.96 -12.23
N GLU A 67 9.44 -7.00 -13.14
CA GLU A 67 9.57 -7.21 -14.60
C GLU A 67 10.99 -6.88 -15.10
N SER A 68 11.92 -6.59 -14.21
CA SER A 68 13.26 -6.16 -14.55
C SER A 68 14.27 -7.31 -14.62
N THR A 69 15.33 -7.08 -15.37
CA THR A 69 16.51 -7.98 -15.43
C THR A 69 17.69 -7.45 -14.62
N GLY A 70 17.52 -6.33 -13.93
CA GLY A 70 18.58 -5.65 -13.18
C GLY A 70 18.07 -5.06 -11.87
N VAL A 71 17.91 -3.73 -11.82
CA VAL A 71 17.34 -3.07 -10.66
C VAL A 71 15.84 -3.40 -10.58
N PRO A 72 15.34 -3.93 -9.44
CA PRO A 72 13.94 -4.27 -9.29
C PRO A 72 13.01 -3.11 -9.68
N SER A 73 12.00 -3.40 -10.50
CA SER A 73 11.07 -2.38 -10.97
C SER A 73 9.64 -2.91 -11.16
N LEU A 74 8.67 -2.05 -10.87
CA LEU A 74 7.25 -2.30 -11.10
C LEU A 74 6.74 -1.43 -12.24
N SER A 75 5.80 -1.97 -13.00
CA SER A 75 5.01 -1.20 -13.96
C SER A 75 3.60 -0.92 -13.41
N LYS A 76 2.98 0.17 -13.88
CA LYS A 76 1.57 0.45 -13.56
C LYS A 76 0.65 -0.69 -14.00
N THR A 77 0.94 -1.29 -15.15
CA THR A 77 0.20 -2.43 -15.69
C THR A 77 0.31 -3.66 -14.80
N ALA A 78 1.51 -3.98 -14.30
CA ALA A 78 1.72 -5.10 -13.37
C ALA A 78 0.93 -4.91 -12.08
N ILE A 79 0.86 -3.68 -11.56
CA ILE A 79 0.08 -3.36 -10.36
C ILE A 79 -1.43 -3.49 -10.66
N ASN A 80 -1.91 -2.91 -11.74
CA ASN A 80 -3.35 -2.91 -12.08
C ASN A 80 -3.90 -4.30 -12.41
N ASN A 81 -3.04 -5.22 -12.85
CA ASN A 81 -3.40 -6.61 -13.13
C ASN A 81 -3.44 -7.51 -11.87
N ILE A 82 -3.25 -6.96 -10.70
CA ILE A 82 -3.38 -7.71 -9.45
C ILE A 82 -4.86 -7.85 -9.11
N TYR A 83 -5.30 -9.08 -8.91
CA TYR A 83 -6.65 -9.37 -8.46
C TYR A 83 -6.64 -9.55 -6.95
N VAL A 84 -7.52 -8.83 -6.28
CA VAL A 84 -7.70 -8.90 -4.84
C VAL A 84 -9.13 -9.30 -4.50
N LEU A 85 -9.29 -10.01 -3.41
CA LEU A 85 -10.59 -10.35 -2.86
C LEU A 85 -10.93 -9.28 -1.81
N ALA A 86 -12.06 -8.61 -1.96
CA ALA A 86 -12.47 -7.57 -1.04
C ALA A 86 -13.90 -7.81 -0.52
N PRO A 87 -14.11 -7.80 0.79
CA PRO A 87 -15.43 -7.88 1.39
C PRO A 87 -16.18 -6.56 1.21
N LYS A 88 -17.39 -6.48 1.75
CA LYS A 88 -18.17 -5.24 1.77
C LYS A 88 -17.44 -4.14 2.53
N PHE A 89 -17.74 -2.89 2.20
CA PHE A 89 -17.05 -1.72 2.76
C PHE A 89 -17.06 -1.68 4.29
N GLU A 90 -18.18 -2.03 4.89
CA GLU A 90 -18.32 -2.08 6.35
C GLU A 90 -17.37 -3.10 7.00
N GLU A 91 -17.21 -4.25 6.36
CA GLU A 91 -16.28 -5.30 6.80
C GLU A 91 -14.82 -4.86 6.59
N GLN A 92 -14.53 -4.17 5.47
CA GLN A 92 -13.19 -3.60 5.24
C GLN A 92 -12.81 -2.64 6.36
N GLN A 93 -13.73 -1.76 6.78
CA GLN A 93 -13.48 -0.82 7.88
C GLN A 93 -13.20 -1.52 9.22
N VAL A 94 -13.90 -2.61 9.50
CA VAL A 94 -13.67 -3.39 10.72
C VAL A 94 -12.32 -4.07 10.67
N LEU A 95 -12.00 -4.75 9.56
CA LEU A 95 -10.74 -5.45 9.37
C LEU A 95 -9.55 -4.49 9.37
N GLY A 96 -9.61 -3.40 8.62
CA GLY A 96 -8.55 -2.41 8.55
C GLY A 96 -8.24 -1.79 9.93
N ARG A 97 -9.28 -1.47 10.72
CA ARG A 97 -9.08 -0.99 12.09
C ARG A 97 -8.49 -2.05 13.02
N PHE A 98 -8.92 -3.30 12.87
CA PHE A 98 -8.42 -4.41 13.69
C PHE A 98 -6.93 -4.65 13.44
N PHE A 99 -6.52 -4.79 12.18
CA PHE A 99 -5.12 -5.03 11.83
C PHE A 99 -4.23 -3.83 12.17
N SER A 100 -4.68 -2.61 11.90
CA SER A 100 -3.94 -1.40 12.28
C SER A 100 -3.70 -1.32 13.80
N ARG A 101 -4.65 -1.76 14.62
CA ARG A 101 -4.47 -1.84 16.09
C ARG A 101 -3.45 -2.90 16.48
N ILE A 102 -3.49 -4.08 15.84
CA ILE A 102 -2.51 -5.14 16.08
C ILE A 102 -1.11 -4.67 15.72
N ASP A 103 -0.91 -4.05 14.56
CA ASP A 103 0.39 -3.53 14.11
C ASP A 103 0.95 -2.50 15.09
N ASN A 104 0.09 -1.60 15.60
CA ASN A 104 0.48 -0.64 16.63
C ASN A 104 0.91 -1.34 17.93
N LEU A 105 0.19 -2.35 18.39
CA LEU A 105 0.53 -3.12 19.58
C LEU A 105 1.85 -3.88 19.41
N ILE A 106 2.05 -4.52 18.26
CA ILE A 106 3.30 -5.22 17.92
C ILE A 106 4.47 -4.23 17.93
N THR A 107 4.31 -3.08 17.27
CA THR A 107 5.33 -2.04 17.21
C THR A 107 5.70 -1.52 18.60
N LEU A 108 4.71 -1.26 19.45
CA LEU A 108 4.93 -0.82 20.83
C LEU A 108 5.62 -1.89 21.67
N HIS A 109 5.24 -3.17 21.49
CA HIS A 109 5.86 -4.28 22.20
C HIS A 109 7.31 -4.50 21.78
N GLN A 110 7.60 -4.45 20.48
CA GLN A 110 8.97 -4.54 19.94
C GLN A 110 9.88 -3.42 20.46
N ARG A 111 9.35 -2.18 20.53
CA ARG A 111 10.10 -1.04 21.11
C ARG A 111 10.45 -1.28 22.58
N LYS A 112 9.56 -1.91 23.35
CA LYS A 112 9.82 -2.24 24.77
C LYS A 112 10.86 -3.34 24.94
N GLN A 113 10.89 -4.34 24.04
CA GLN A 113 11.74 -5.52 24.20
C GLN A 113 13.16 -5.38 23.60
N LYS A 114 13.46 -4.36 22.82
CA LYS A 114 14.75 -4.19 22.10
C LYS A 114 15.23 -5.45 21.32
N GLN A 115 14.32 -6.34 20.92
CA GLN A 115 14.66 -7.56 20.18
C GLN A 115 14.29 -7.43 18.71
N LYS A 116 15.24 -7.80 17.82
CA LYS A 116 15.01 -7.96 16.38
C LYS A 116 14.18 -9.22 16.14
N SER A 117 12.85 -9.09 16.08
CA SER A 117 11.96 -10.14 15.57
C SER A 117 11.44 -9.76 14.19
N PRO A 118 11.33 -10.71 13.24
CA PRO A 118 10.72 -10.39 11.95
C PRO A 118 9.24 -10.01 12.12
N PRO A 119 8.68 -9.14 11.25
CA PRO A 119 7.28 -8.77 11.33
C PRO A 119 6.40 -10.01 11.09
N ILE A 120 5.43 -10.23 11.96
CA ILE A 120 4.40 -11.25 11.78
C ILE A 120 3.39 -10.69 10.80
N THR A 121 3.35 -11.24 9.57
CA THR A 121 2.31 -10.93 8.59
C THR A 121 1.06 -11.74 8.91
N ALA A 122 -0.02 -11.05 9.26
CA ALA A 122 -1.32 -11.69 9.39
C ALA A 122 -1.87 -12.06 8.01
N SER A 123 -2.26 -13.33 7.85
CA SER A 123 -2.84 -13.83 6.60
C SER A 123 -4.33 -13.47 6.55
N LEU A 124 -4.73 -12.60 5.64
CA LEU A 124 -6.14 -12.27 5.41
C LEU A 124 -6.80 -13.30 4.49
N VAL A 125 -7.92 -13.89 4.94
CA VAL A 125 -8.85 -14.66 4.09
C VAL A 125 -9.92 -13.70 3.57
N ILE A 126 -10.03 -13.56 2.26
CA ILE A 126 -10.74 -12.46 1.59
C ILE A 126 -11.83 -13.01 0.65
N TYR A 127 -12.99 -12.32 0.51
CA TYR A 127 -14.15 -12.73 -0.27
C TYR A 127 -14.44 -11.79 -1.46
N GLY A 128 -14.68 -12.34 -2.66
CA GLY A 128 -15.01 -11.61 -3.89
C GLY A 128 -13.79 -11.09 -4.67
N SER A 129 -13.72 -11.31 -5.98
CA SER A 129 -12.55 -10.95 -6.80
C SER A 129 -12.79 -9.64 -7.57
N ILE A 130 -11.95 -8.62 -7.32
CA ILE A 130 -11.99 -7.32 -7.96
C ILE A 130 -10.63 -7.03 -8.60
N CYS A 131 -10.63 -6.48 -9.83
CA CYS A 131 -9.41 -6.00 -10.46
C CYS A 131 -8.82 -4.84 -9.66
N PHE A 132 -7.51 -4.81 -9.48
CA PHE A 132 -6.82 -3.80 -8.67
C PHE A 132 -7.07 -2.38 -9.19
N ASP A 133 -7.16 -2.18 -10.51
CA ASP A 133 -7.51 -0.90 -11.12
C ASP A 133 -8.92 -0.41 -10.74
N CYS A 134 -9.87 -1.34 -10.51
CA CYS A 134 -11.20 -1.00 -10.00
C CYS A 134 -11.20 -0.70 -8.50
N PHE A 135 -10.26 -1.27 -7.75
CA PHE A 135 -10.11 -1.11 -6.31
C PHE A 135 -9.32 0.15 -5.93
N MET A 136 -8.25 0.43 -6.66
CA MET A 136 -7.33 1.55 -6.40
C MET A 136 -7.10 2.39 -7.67
N SER A 137 -6.85 3.67 -7.50
CA SER A 137 -6.34 4.54 -8.55
C SER A 137 -4.83 4.69 -8.39
N VAL A 138 -4.07 3.99 -9.25
CA VAL A 138 -2.61 4.01 -9.20
C VAL A 138 -2.05 5.06 -10.15
N SER A 139 -1.20 5.92 -9.66
CA SER A 139 -0.56 6.99 -10.41
C SER A 139 0.90 7.16 -10.02
N ASN A 140 1.66 7.79 -10.90
CA ASN A 140 2.98 8.29 -10.60
C ASN A 140 3.14 9.67 -11.24
N THR A 141 4.08 10.44 -10.75
CA THR A 141 4.52 11.69 -11.41
C THR A 141 5.33 11.32 -12.64
N SER A 142 4.83 11.64 -13.80
CA SER A 142 5.59 11.53 -15.07
C SER A 142 6.42 12.77 -15.29
#